data_8f2d364d0e98eda15eb489e08f636ce3
#
_entry.id   8f2d364d0e98eda15eb489e08f636ce3
#
_cell.length_a   1.000
_cell.length_b   1.000
_cell.length_c   1.000
_cell.angle_alpha   90.00
_cell.angle_beta   90.00
_cell.angle_gamma   90.00
#
_symmetry.space_group_name_H-M   'P 1'
#
loop_
_entity.id
_entity.type
_entity.pdbx_description
1 polymer ?
#
loop_
_entity_poly.entity_id
_entity_poly.type
_entity_poly.pdbx_seq_one_letter_code
_entity_poly.pdbx_strand_id
1 'polypeptide(L)' 'MKIKTFTQSLKIFHVQQELETLDRQVNQFLSEGSRRLISVSDTTTAGEGDTIGVIRVVAYED' A
#
# COMPACT_ATOMS: atom_id res chain seq x y z
N MET A 1 -9.99 16.43 1.66
CA MET A 1 -9.04 15.36 1.34
C MET A 1 -8.73 14.55 2.58
N LYS A 2 -8.70 13.25 2.44
CA LYS A 2 -8.39 12.33 3.54
C LYS A 2 -7.19 11.48 3.18
N ILE A 3 -6.56 10.90 4.19
CA ILE A 3 -5.36 10.08 4.01
C ILE A 3 -5.57 8.72 4.68
N LYS A 4 -5.21 7.67 3.98
CA LYS A 4 -5.18 6.31 4.50
C LYS A 4 -3.79 5.73 4.26
N THR A 5 -3.20 5.14 5.30
CA THR A 5 -1.88 4.53 5.22
C THR A 5 -2.00 3.02 5.26
N PHE A 6 -1.30 2.36 4.34
CA PHE A 6 -1.22 0.91 4.26
C PHE A 6 0.22 0.48 4.45
N THR A 7 0.43 -0.67 5.07
CA THR A 7 1.77 -1.23 5.23
C THR A 7 1.79 -2.67 4.77
N GLN A 8 2.93 -3.10 4.26
CA GLN A 8 3.13 -4.46 3.80
C GLN A 8 4.59 -4.85 3.97
N SER A 9 4.84 -6.05 4.49
CA SER A 9 6.18 -6.61 4.51
C SER A 9 6.44 -7.33 3.19
N LEU A 10 7.61 -7.08 2.60
CA LEU A 10 8.01 -7.72 1.35
C LEU A 10 9.15 -8.68 1.62
N LYS A 11 8.98 -9.93 1.25
CA LYS A 11 10.05 -10.93 1.27
C LYS A 11 10.67 -11.00 -0.11
N ILE A 12 12.01 -11.15 -0.17
CA ILE A 12 12.77 -11.04 -1.42
C ILE A 12 12.19 -11.92 -2.53
N PHE A 13 11.79 -13.16 -2.19
CA PHE A 13 11.32 -14.11 -3.21
C PHE A 13 9.81 -13.99 -3.51
N HIS A 14 9.10 -13.07 -2.84
CA HIS A 14 7.66 -12.94 -2.99
C HIS A 14 7.23 -11.49 -3.21
N VAL A 15 8.15 -10.63 -3.66
CA VAL A 15 7.90 -9.20 -3.78
C VAL A 15 6.69 -8.90 -4.66
N GLN A 16 6.61 -9.55 -5.82
CA GLN A 16 5.51 -9.30 -6.76
C GLN A 16 4.16 -9.64 -6.14
N GLN A 17 4.05 -10.80 -5.49
CA GLN A 17 2.81 -11.23 -4.88
C GLN A 17 2.39 -10.31 -3.74
N GLU A 18 3.35 -9.87 -2.94
CA GLU A 18 3.06 -9.00 -1.80
C GLU A 18 2.69 -7.60 -2.23
N LEU A 19 3.29 -7.08 -3.30
CA LEU A 19 2.88 -5.81 -3.88
C LEU A 19 1.47 -5.90 -4.46
N GLU A 20 1.13 -7.00 -5.11
CA GLU A 20 -0.22 -7.21 -5.61
C GLU A 20 -1.25 -7.29 -4.49
N THR A 21 -0.87 -7.88 -3.34
CA THR A 21 -1.72 -7.92 -2.17
C THR A 21 -1.98 -6.50 -1.66
N LEU A 22 -0.93 -5.68 -1.60
CA LEU A 22 -1.06 -4.29 -1.18
C LEU A 22 -1.96 -3.51 -2.14
N ASP A 23 -1.76 -3.68 -3.45
CA ASP A 23 -2.58 -3.02 -4.46
C ASP A 23 -4.04 -3.41 -4.32
N ARG A 24 -4.30 -4.68 -4.04
CA ARG A 24 -5.66 -5.18 -3.85
C ARG A 24 -6.33 -4.54 -2.64
N GLN A 25 -5.59 -4.39 -1.54
CA GLN A 25 -6.09 -3.73 -0.35
C GLN A 25 -6.47 -2.28 -0.63
N VAL A 26 -5.63 -1.56 -1.36
CA VAL A 26 -5.89 -0.16 -1.72
C VAL A 26 -7.12 -0.08 -2.63
N ASN A 27 -7.19 -0.92 -3.65
CA ASN A 27 -8.31 -0.91 -4.59
C ASN A 27 -9.63 -1.25 -3.90
N GLN A 28 -9.61 -2.22 -2.99
CA GLN A 28 -10.79 -2.58 -2.22
C GLN A 28 -11.24 -1.43 -1.35
N PHE A 29 -10.31 -0.76 -0.66
CA PHE A 29 -10.62 0.39 0.17
C PHE A 29 -11.30 1.50 -0.64
N LEU A 30 -10.75 1.80 -1.82
CA LEU A 30 -11.31 2.86 -2.66
C LEU A 30 -12.70 2.50 -3.17
N SER A 31 -12.92 1.26 -3.58
CA SER A 31 -14.20 0.85 -4.15
C SER A 31 -15.30 0.71 -3.10
N GLU A 32 -14.97 0.28 -1.89
CA GLU A 32 -15.96 0.10 -0.81
C GLU A 32 -16.69 1.39 -0.46
N GLY A 33 -16.00 2.53 -0.51
CA GLY A 33 -16.59 3.81 -0.16
C GLY A 33 -16.85 4.72 -1.34
N SER A 34 -16.73 4.21 -2.56
CA SER A 34 -16.77 5.03 -3.78
C SER A 34 -15.82 6.21 -3.68
N ARG A 35 -14.66 5.98 -3.12
CA ARG A 35 -13.66 7.00 -2.86
C ARG A 35 -12.88 7.31 -4.12
N ARG A 36 -12.53 8.57 -4.30
CA ARG A 36 -11.76 9.02 -5.45
C ARG A 36 -10.30 9.18 -5.06
N LEU A 37 -9.42 8.47 -5.76
CA LEU A 37 -7.99 8.57 -5.55
C LEU A 37 -7.47 9.92 -6.03
N ILE A 38 -6.68 10.59 -5.19
CA ILE A 38 -6.02 11.84 -5.56
C ILE A 38 -4.53 11.57 -5.81
N SER A 39 -3.87 10.87 -4.89
CA SER A 39 -2.45 10.56 -5.06
C SER A 39 -2.06 9.36 -4.21
N VAL A 40 -0.99 8.70 -4.63
CA VAL A 40 -0.38 7.58 -3.91
C VAL A 40 1.11 7.84 -3.83
N SER A 41 1.69 7.63 -2.66
CA SER A 41 3.14 7.67 -2.51
C SER A 41 3.61 6.51 -1.65
N ASP A 42 4.74 5.94 -2.02
CA ASP A 42 5.33 4.79 -1.34
C ASP A 42 6.67 5.16 -0.74
N THR A 43 6.93 4.61 0.44
CA THR A 43 8.23 4.70 1.09
C THR A 43 8.60 3.30 1.56
N THR A 44 9.88 2.97 1.46
CA THR A 44 10.36 1.69 1.96
C THR A 44 11.15 1.89 3.24
N THR A 45 11.07 0.88 4.11
CA THR A 45 11.87 0.85 5.33
C THR A 45 12.76 -0.39 5.30
N ALA A 46 13.95 -0.28 5.92
CA ALA A 46 14.83 -1.43 6.05
C ALA A 46 14.22 -2.41 7.05
N GLY A 47 14.15 -3.68 6.65
CA GLY A 47 13.72 -4.75 7.53
C GLY A 47 14.91 -5.56 8.00
N GLU A 48 14.64 -6.58 8.79
CA GLU A 48 15.67 -7.53 9.22
C GLU A 48 15.72 -8.69 8.23
N GLY A 49 16.94 -9.15 7.96
CA GLY A 49 17.16 -10.25 7.03
C GLY A 49 16.80 -9.85 5.62
N ASP A 50 15.95 -10.64 4.98
CA ASP A 50 15.53 -10.48 3.60
C ASP A 50 14.13 -9.85 3.48
N THR A 51 13.72 -9.11 4.50
CA THR A 51 12.40 -8.46 4.53
C THR A 51 12.55 -6.95 4.43
N ILE A 52 11.73 -6.34 3.58
CA ILE A 52 11.65 -4.88 3.42
C ILE A 52 10.21 -4.47 3.71
N GLY A 53 10.04 -3.37 4.44
CA GLY A 53 8.70 -2.82 4.67
C GLY A 53 8.34 -1.78 3.62
N VAL A 54 7.08 -1.77 3.20
CA VAL A 54 6.53 -0.71 2.34
C VAL A 54 5.44 0.01 3.11
N ILE A 55 5.51 1.33 3.07
CA ILE A 55 4.48 2.20 3.62
C ILE A 55 3.87 2.95 2.45
N ARG A 56 2.58 2.74 2.21
CA ARG A 56 1.86 3.39 1.11
C ARG A 56 0.86 4.37 1.70
N VAL A 57 1.01 5.64 1.33
CA VAL A 57 0.09 6.69 1.76
C VAL A 57 -0.83 7.03 0.60
N VAL A 58 -2.13 6.92 0.83
CA VAL A 58 -3.15 7.18 -0.18
C VAL A 58 -3.94 8.42 0.23
N ALA A 59 -3.94 9.43 -0.63
CA ALA A 59 -4.78 10.60 -0.46
C ALA A 59 -6.02 10.43 -1.32
N TYR A 60 -7.20 10.67 -0.74
CA TYR A 60 -8.46 10.41 -1.41
C TYR A 60 -9.55 11.37 -0.98
N GLU A 61 -10.65 11.36 -1.71
CA GLU A 61 -11.89 12.07 -1.36
C GLU A 61 -13.05 11.09 -1.38
N ASP A 62 -13.99 11.30 -0.45
CA ASP A 62 -15.22 10.51 -0.40
C ASP A 62 -16.20 10.93 -1.50
#